data_368b1985c951128ec4897978711a7e95
#
_entry.id   368b1985c951128ec4897978711a7e95
#
_cell.length_a   1.000
_cell.length_b   1.000
_cell.length_c   1.000
_cell.angle_alpha   90.00
_cell.angle_beta   90.00
_cell.angle_gamma   90.00
#
_symmetry.space_group_name_H-M   'P 1'
#
loop_
_entity.id
_entity.type
_entity.pdbx_description
1 polymer ?
#
loop_
_entity_poly.entity_id
_entity_poly.type
_entity_poly.pdbx_seq_one_letter_code
_entity_poly.pdbx_strand_id
1 'polypeptide(L)'
;MQQLKIDKDMSTKLLKKTSVEASERNFGNYTLLHEDNKTRITHWVIKPNQQTGWHIHEFDYVTIQQSYGKLYLEHADGTERTLNYEPGVTRSVSAPIEHNAINIGDVDIIVLEIEYKTSNESMELN
;
A
#
# COMPACT_ATOMS: atom_id res chain seq x y z
N MET A 1 -13.35 11.38 -2.13
CA MET A 1 -12.95 10.44 -2.69
C MET A 1 -11.91 9.70 -2.01
N GLN A 2 -11.99 8.80 -1.37
CA GLN A 2 -11.03 8.12 -0.63
C GLN A 2 -10.96 6.72 -1.07
N GLN A 3 -9.95 6.44 -1.83
CA GLN A 3 -9.71 5.08 -2.23
C GLN A 3 -8.83 4.39 -1.24
N LEU A 4 -8.03 5.16 -0.52
CA LEU A 4 -7.12 4.65 0.47
C LEU A 4 -7.69 4.99 1.84
N LYS A 5 -8.10 3.97 2.58
CA LYS A 5 -8.66 4.14 3.92
C LYS A 5 -7.74 3.48 4.92
N ILE A 6 -7.45 4.17 5.99
CA ILE A 6 -6.66 3.62 7.07
C ILE A 6 -7.60 3.35 8.23
N ASP A 7 -7.74 2.07 8.57
CA ASP A 7 -8.68 1.63 9.57
C ASP A 7 -7.93 1.16 10.82
N LYS A 8 -7.95 1.98 11.85
CA LYS A 8 -7.21 1.68 13.07
C LYS A 8 -7.79 0.50 13.83
N ASP A 9 -9.10 0.30 13.76
CA ASP A 9 -9.71 -0.83 14.42
C ASP A 9 -9.31 -2.13 13.77
N MET A 10 -9.27 -2.13 12.45
CA MET A 10 -8.84 -3.29 11.70
C MET A 10 -7.37 -3.58 11.98
N SER A 11 -6.54 -2.55 12.03
CA SER A 11 -5.13 -2.67 12.34
C SER A 11 -4.94 -3.33 13.70
N THR A 12 -5.67 -2.84 14.71
CA THR A 12 -5.58 -3.40 16.05
C THR A 12 -5.98 -4.86 16.08
N LYS A 13 -7.03 -5.19 15.36
CA LYS A 13 -7.56 -6.54 15.35
C LYS A 13 -6.56 -7.54 14.75
N LEU A 14 -5.89 -7.15 13.70
CA LEU A 14 -5.01 -8.06 12.98
C LEU A 14 -3.59 -8.10 13.53
N LEU A 15 -3.13 -7.01 14.11
CA LEU A 15 -1.78 -6.95 14.64
C LEU A 15 -1.56 -7.84 15.83
N LYS A 16 -2.60 -8.42 16.37
CA LYS A 16 -2.42 -9.41 17.43
C LYS A 16 -1.63 -10.62 16.96
N LYS A 17 -1.59 -10.87 15.67
CA LYS A 17 -0.85 -12.01 15.13
C LYS A 17 0.61 -11.71 14.94
N THR A 18 0.98 -10.44 14.92
CA THR A 18 2.36 -10.05 14.75
C THR A 18 2.89 -9.69 16.13
N SER A 19 3.83 -8.85 16.26
CA SER A 19 4.37 -8.51 17.56
C SER A 19 3.62 -7.33 18.15
N VAL A 20 3.66 -7.24 19.47
CA VAL A 20 3.11 -6.08 20.18
C VAL A 20 3.72 -4.80 19.65
N GLU A 21 4.98 -4.86 19.25
CA GLU A 21 5.69 -3.69 18.74
C GLU A 21 5.05 -3.12 17.49
N ALA A 22 4.33 -3.96 16.73
CA ALA A 22 3.71 -3.50 15.50
C ALA A 22 2.71 -2.39 15.74
N SER A 23 1.98 -2.43 16.85
CA SER A 23 0.97 -1.42 17.15
C SER A 23 1.60 -0.09 17.52
N GLU A 24 2.87 -0.08 17.86
CA GLU A 24 3.57 1.14 18.25
C GLU A 24 4.32 1.80 17.10
N ARG A 25 4.31 1.18 15.91
CA ARG A 25 5.01 1.76 14.77
C ARG A 25 4.34 3.05 14.32
N ASN A 26 5.18 4.00 13.98
CA ASN A 26 4.70 5.24 13.36
C ASN A 26 4.26 4.95 11.94
N PHE A 27 3.47 5.87 11.39
CA PHE A 27 2.98 5.74 10.02
C PHE A 27 3.91 6.42 9.04
N GLY A 28 4.04 5.85 7.86
CA GLY A 28 4.70 6.50 6.76
C GLY A 28 3.87 7.67 6.26
N ASN A 29 4.45 8.42 5.33
CA ASN A 29 3.78 9.59 4.76
C ASN A 29 3.36 9.30 3.34
N TYR A 30 2.16 9.77 2.98
CA TYR A 30 1.73 9.71 1.60
C TYR A 30 1.28 11.08 1.14
N THR A 31 1.48 11.32 -0.14
CA THR A 31 1.11 12.57 -0.79
C THR A 31 0.28 12.26 -2.01
N LEU A 32 -0.87 12.89 -2.11
CA LEU A 32 -1.68 12.77 -3.31
C LEU A 32 -1.09 13.67 -4.38
N LEU A 33 -0.61 13.07 -5.46
CA LEU A 33 0.03 13.81 -6.55
C LEU A 33 -0.95 14.22 -7.63
N HIS A 34 -1.95 13.37 -7.88
CA HIS A 34 -2.89 13.62 -8.96
C HIS A 34 -4.17 12.84 -8.69
N GLU A 35 -5.29 13.47 -8.99
CA GLU A 35 -6.57 12.75 -8.93
C GLU A 35 -7.55 13.39 -9.91
N ASP A 36 -8.15 12.54 -10.75
CA ASP A 36 -9.24 12.94 -11.61
C ASP A 36 -10.27 11.82 -11.60
N ASN A 37 -11.21 11.81 -12.54
CA ASN A 37 -12.24 10.79 -12.54
C ASN A 37 -11.77 9.42 -13.06
N LYS A 38 -10.54 9.33 -13.52
CA LYS A 38 -10.01 8.08 -14.08
C LYS A 38 -8.88 7.50 -13.25
N THR A 39 -8.07 8.34 -12.65
CA THR A 39 -6.85 7.90 -11.97
C THR A 39 -6.62 8.63 -10.67
N ARG A 40 -5.84 7.98 -9.84
CA ARG A 40 -5.36 8.57 -8.61
C ARG A 40 -3.93 8.13 -8.41
N ILE A 41 -3.04 9.10 -8.23
CA ILE A 41 -1.60 8.81 -8.06
C ILE A 41 -1.18 9.27 -6.69
N THR A 42 -0.64 8.34 -5.91
CA THR A 42 -0.19 8.58 -4.54
C THR A 42 1.28 8.23 -4.42
N HIS A 43 2.01 9.06 -3.72
CA HIS A 43 3.43 8.86 -3.46
C HIS A 43 3.61 8.53 -1.99
N TRP A 44 4.24 7.39 -1.70
CA TRP A 44 4.51 6.96 -0.34
C TRP A 44 5.99 7.04 -0.01
N VAL A 45 6.29 7.47 1.20
CA VAL A 45 7.63 7.35 1.80
C VAL A 45 7.42 6.66 3.14
N ILE A 46 7.99 5.49 3.29
CA ILE A 46 7.87 4.69 4.51
C ILE A 46 9.27 4.45 5.04
N LYS A 47 9.61 5.13 6.13
CA LYS A 47 10.94 5.01 6.71
C LYS A 47 11.09 3.68 7.44
N PRO A 48 12.31 3.27 7.77
CA PRO A 48 12.50 2.02 8.49
C PRO A 48 11.62 1.95 9.73
N ASN A 49 10.98 0.82 9.90
CA ASN A 49 10.08 0.51 11.01
C ASN A 49 8.77 1.29 10.99
N GLN A 50 8.47 2.02 9.92
CA GLN A 50 7.15 2.65 9.75
C GLN A 50 6.24 1.72 8.97
N GLN A 51 4.95 2.02 9.00
CA GLN A 51 3.91 1.22 8.33
C GLN A 51 2.94 2.16 7.61
N THR A 52 2.23 1.61 6.63
CA THR A 52 1.15 2.36 6.00
C THR A 52 -0.07 2.44 6.90
N GLY A 53 -0.27 1.45 7.76
CA GLY A 53 -1.52 1.22 8.46
C GLY A 53 -2.41 0.34 7.60
N TRP A 54 -3.39 -0.31 8.25
CA TRP A 54 -4.35 -1.14 7.54
C TRP A 54 -5.24 -0.26 6.67
N HIS A 55 -5.37 -0.65 5.40
CA HIS A 55 -6.17 0.13 4.45
C HIS A 55 -6.70 -0.79 3.36
N ILE A 56 -7.71 -0.31 2.67
CA ILE A 56 -8.39 -1.04 1.60
C ILE A 56 -8.21 -0.29 0.30
N HIS A 57 -7.73 -0.99 -0.72
CA HIS A 57 -7.73 -0.48 -2.09
C HIS A 57 -8.95 -1.02 -2.79
N GLU A 58 -9.82 -0.13 -3.25
CA GLU A 58 -11.06 -0.52 -3.92
C GLU A 58 -10.93 -0.53 -5.43
N PHE A 59 -9.80 -0.06 -5.94
CA PHE A 59 -9.52 -0.05 -7.38
C PHE A 59 -8.23 -0.79 -7.67
N ASP A 60 -8.17 -1.39 -8.84
CA ASP A 60 -6.92 -1.98 -9.32
C ASP A 60 -5.86 -0.91 -9.39
N TYR A 61 -4.62 -1.28 -9.17
CA TYR A 61 -3.56 -0.30 -9.19
C TYR A 61 -2.24 -0.92 -9.61
N VAL A 62 -1.32 -0.05 -10.01
CA VAL A 62 0.05 -0.41 -10.33
C VAL A 62 0.94 0.34 -9.35
N THR A 63 1.96 -0.35 -8.84
CA THR A 63 2.99 0.31 -8.06
C THR A 63 4.26 0.43 -8.89
N ILE A 64 4.96 1.54 -8.70
CA ILE A 64 6.28 1.76 -9.30
C ILE A 64 7.24 1.98 -8.15
N GLN A 65 8.14 1.02 -7.96
CA GLN A 65 9.13 1.10 -6.88
C GLN A 65 10.18 2.13 -7.26
N GLN A 66 10.53 2.99 -6.31
CA GLN A 66 11.49 4.05 -6.58
C GLN A 66 12.68 4.02 -5.63
N SER A 67 12.82 2.96 -4.88
CA SER A 67 13.93 2.81 -3.95
C SER A 67 14.28 1.34 -3.83
N TYR A 68 15.44 1.05 -3.27
CA TYR A 68 15.70 -0.27 -2.73
C TYR A 68 14.96 -0.40 -1.42
N GLY A 69 14.94 -1.58 -0.84
CA GLY A 69 14.37 -1.77 0.48
C GLY A 69 13.61 -3.07 0.60
N LYS A 70 13.07 -3.30 1.78
CA LYS A 70 12.37 -4.53 2.08
C LYS A 70 11.05 -4.19 2.73
N LEU A 71 9.95 -4.54 2.06
CA LEU A 71 8.61 -4.22 2.51
C LEU A 71 7.86 -5.50 2.84
N TYR A 72 7.31 -5.55 4.04
CA TYR A 72 6.53 -6.69 4.50
C TYR A 72 5.05 -6.36 4.44
N LEU A 73 4.29 -7.23 3.80
CA LEU A 73 2.84 -7.04 3.63
C LEU A 73 2.08 -8.06 4.45
N GLU A 74 1.12 -7.58 5.20
CA GLU A 74 0.14 -8.40 5.89
C GLU A 74 -1.19 -8.19 5.19
N HIS A 75 -1.89 -9.28 4.86
CA HIS A 75 -3.19 -9.20 4.21
C HIS A 75 -4.29 -9.61 5.16
N ALA A 76 -5.49 -9.06 4.93
CA ALA A 76 -6.63 -9.32 5.80
C ALA A 76 -7.03 -10.80 5.81
N ASP A 77 -6.70 -11.54 4.74
CA ASP A 77 -7.00 -12.95 4.68
C ASP A 77 -5.98 -13.82 5.43
N GLY A 78 -5.01 -13.19 6.09
CA GLY A 78 -4.00 -13.89 6.87
C GLY A 78 -2.74 -14.22 6.13
N THR A 79 -2.67 -13.95 4.83
CA THR A 79 -1.45 -14.21 4.08
C THR A 79 -0.45 -13.09 4.29
N GLU A 80 0.82 -13.42 4.06
CA GLU A 80 1.93 -12.49 4.26
C GLU A 80 2.86 -12.57 3.06
N ARG A 81 3.58 -11.49 2.83
CA ARG A 81 4.50 -11.43 1.70
C ARG A 81 5.60 -10.42 1.98
N THR A 82 6.82 -10.74 1.60
CA THR A 82 7.93 -9.80 1.68
C THR A 82 8.35 -9.45 0.26
N LEU A 83 8.46 -8.16 -0.01
CA LEU A 83 8.90 -7.64 -1.30
C LEU A 83 10.27 -7.02 -1.14
N ASN A 84 11.18 -7.40 -2.03
CA ASN A 84 12.46 -6.73 -2.13
C ASN A 84 12.33 -5.67 -3.20
N TYR A 85 12.43 -4.42 -2.78
CA TYR A 85 12.25 -3.27 -3.68
C TYR A 85 13.51 -2.99 -4.47
N GLU A 86 13.30 -2.55 -5.69
CA GLU A 86 14.37 -2.12 -6.57
C GLU A 86 13.82 -1.00 -7.46
N PRO A 87 14.56 0.11 -7.63
CA PRO A 87 14.04 1.23 -8.45
C PRO A 87 13.64 0.77 -9.84
N GLY A 88 12.44 1.18 -10.26
CA GLY A 88 11.93 0.88 -11.60
C GLY A 88 11.09 -0.38 -11.70
N VAL A 89 11.06 -1.20 -10.65
CA VAL A 89 10.24 -2.42 -10.69
C VAL A 89 8.78 -2.04 -10.49
N THR A 90 7.90 -2.66 -11.27
CA THR A 90 6.46 -2.40 -11.20
C THR A 90 5.72 -3.66 -10.84
N ARG A 91 4.55 -3.48 -10.21
CA ARG A 91 3.63 -4.56 -9.89
C ARG A 91 2.21 -4.11 -10.16
N SER A 92 1.42 -5.02 -10.70
CA SER A 92 -0.01 -4.84 -10.86
C SER A 92 -0.72 -5.54 -9.70
N VAL A 93 -1.68 -4.86 -9.11
CA VAL A 93 -2.42 -5.40 -7.97
C VAL A 93 -3.90 -5.29 -8.26
N SER A 94 -4.63 -6.38 -8.08
CA SER A 94 -6.06 -6.41 -8.31
C SER A 94 -6.82 -6.11 -7.03
N ALA A 95 -7.82 -5.26 -7.15
CA ALA A 95 -8.70 -4.92 -6.03
C ALA A 95 -9.87 -5.90 -5.96
N PRO A 96 -10.53 -6.01 -4.83
CA PRO A 96 -10.19 -5.31 -3.60
C PRO A 96 -9.05 -5.99 -2.86
N ILE A 97 -8.27 -5.20 -2.15
CA ILE A 97 -7.24 -5.77 -1.32
C ILE A 97 -7.14 -4.94 -0.02
N GLU A 98 -7.05 -5.65 1.08
CA GLU A 98 -6.94 -5.03 2.39
C GLU A 98 -5.66 -5.51 3.03
N HIS A 99 -4.79 -4.58 3.36
CA HIS A 99 -3.47 -4.93 3.85
C HIS A 99 -2.82 -3.83 4.65
N ASN A 100 -1.70 -4.18 5.28
CA ASN A 100 -0.80 -3.25 5.96
C ASN A 100 0.60 -3.51 5.41
N ALA A 101 1.35 -2.47 5.14
CA ALA A 101 2.72 -2.58 4.63
C ALA A 101 3.68 -1.99 5.66
N ILE A 102 4.75 -2.72 5.96
CA ILE A 102 5.71 -2.36 7.00
C ILE A 102 7.10 -2.38 6.40
N ASN A 103 7.85 -1.31 6.61
CA ASN A 103 9.25 -1.27 6.17
C ASN A 103 10.10 -2.01 7.19
N ILE A 104 10.55 -3.20 6.82
CA ILE A 104 11.37 -4.04 7.70
C ILE A 104 12.86 -3.97 7.35
N GLY A 105 13.23 -3.07 6.44
CA GLY A 105 14.62 -2.86 6.05
C GLY A 105 15.22 -1.67 6.77
N ASP A 106 16.35 -1.22 6.26
CA ASP A 106 17.12 -0.13 6.88
C ASP A 106 17.23 1.11 5.99
N VAL A 107 16.50 1.15 4.88
CA VAL A 107 16.46 2.32 4.01
C VAL A 107 15.00 2.70 3.79
N ASP A 108 14.75 3.94 3.36
CA ASP A 108 13.40 4.40 3.09
C ASP A 108 12.81 3.65 1.90
N ILE A 109 11.55 3.23 2.05
CA ILE A 109 10.75 2.70 0.93
C ILE A 109 10.07 3.89 0.28
N ILE A 110 10.25 4.01 -1.03
CA ILE A 110 9.61 5.07 -1.83
C ILE A 110 8.89 4.40 -2.98
N VAL A 111 7.61 4.70 -3.14
CA VAL A 111 6.80 4.03 -4.16
C VAL A 111 5.69 4.95 -4.65
N LEU A 112 5.39 4.84 -5.93
CA LEU A 112 4.21 5.47 -6.53
C LEU A 112 3.12 4.42 -6.68
N GLU A 113 1.89 4.80 -6.37
CA GLU A 113 0.71 3.96 -6.58
C GLU A 113 -0.19 4.68 -7.56
N ILE A 114 -0.54 4.00 -8.64
CA ILE A 114 -1.41 4.54 -9.67
C ILE A 114 -2.68 3.70 -9.69
N GLU A 115 -3.76 4.26 -9.19
CA GLU A 115 -5.05 3.57 -9.10
C GLU A 115 -5.90 3.92 -10.30
N TYR A 116 -6.63 2.92 -10.82
CA TYR A 116 -7.54 3.08 -11.95
C TYR A 116 -8.96 3.11 -11.43
N LYS A 117 -9.61 4.24 -11.52
CA LYS A 117 -10.95 4.42 -10.98
C LYS A 117 -12.05 3.89 -11.88
N THR A 118 -11.73 3.67 -13.15
CA THR A 118 -12.72 3.14 -14.06
C THR A 118 -12.80 1.62 -13.93
N SER A 119 -14.00 1.08 -14.09
CA SER A 119 -14.16 -0.35 -14.05
C SER A 119 -13.56 -0.98 -15.30
N ASN A 120 -13.29 -2.29 -15.24
CA ASN A 120 -12.80 -3.00 -16.40
C ASN A 120 -13.78 -2.91 -17.55
N GLU A 121 -15.06 -2.94 -17.27
CA GLU A 121 -16.07 -2.78 -18.31
C GLU A 121 -15.93 -1.49 -19.06
N SER A 122 -15.77 -0.39 -18.34
CA SER A 122 -15.61 0.91 -18.97
C SER A 122 -14.38 0.96 -19.82
N MET A 123 -13.32 0.32 -19.37
CA MET A 123 -12.07 0.33 -20.11
C MET A 123 -12.17 -0.48 -21.38
N GLU A 124 -12.93 -1.56 -21.35
CA GLU A 124 -13.10 -2.41 -22.51
C GLU A 124 -13.89 -1.74 -23.62
N LEU A 125 -14.77 -0.85 -23.27
CA LEU A 125 -15.60 -0.15 -24.23
C LEU A 125 -14.83 0.91 -24.99
N ASN A 126 -13.68 1.24 -24.54
CA ASN A 126 -12.85 2.24 -25.17
C ASN A 126 -11.80 1.62 -26.03
#